data_a45eafefb4ad90091a977409e4581231
#
_entry.id   a45eafefb4ad90091a977409e4581231
#
_cell.length_a   1.000
_cell.length_b   1.000
_cell.length_c   1.000
_cell.angle_alpha   90.00
_cell.angle_beta   90.00
_cell.angle_gamma   90.00
#
_symmetry.space_group_name_H-M   'P 1'
#
loop_
_entity.id
_entity.type
_entity.pdbx_description
1 polymer ?
#
loop_
_entity_poly.entity_id
_entity_poly.type
_entity_poly.pdbx_seq_one_letter_code
_entity_poly.pdbx_strand_id
1 'polypeptide(L)'
;MEYAAIKSYVSKLLFQIQTEINISNSDECIGIDRALHMMRFIRPLCDELRKHTVNYQFRDEAEEIYFFKELKPEVLSKYMYYNKIYVIESKFPTGSDVAQKEYLYNELNSLTFYFSRNLDFYQYYRSKSTYLDRYYFTRNQNDLRICTDSSHIDKDPLYSTGYDFKVAKIITNELLKIYLTNRLQELERIVQRKADNGQVVESILRWTGSKRALVELIYALEANGDFNKGTATLKEIAGYF
;
A
#
# COMPACT_ATOMS: atom_id res chain seq x y z
N MET A 1 28.46 19.39 -6.00
CA MET A 1 28.43 18.48 -4.83
C MET A 1 27.22 18.64 -3.92
N GLU A 2 26.44 19.70 -4.00
CA GLU A 2 25.25 19.95 -3.15
C GLU A 2 23.94 19.30 -3.61
N TYR A 3 23.81 18.89 -4.89
CA TYR A 3 22.73 17.97 -5.31
C TYR A 3 22.67 16.72 -4.40
N ALA A 4 23.78 16.42 -3.76
CA ALA A 4 23.86 15.36 -2.80
C ALA A 4 23.12 15.66 -1.48
N ALA A 5 22.90 16.92 -1.08
CA ALA A 5 22.39 17.21 0.26
C ALA A 5 20.89 16.91 0.40
N ILE A 6 20.02 17.53 -0.42
CA ILE A 6 18.57 17.29 -0.34
C ILE A 6 18.20 15.86 -0.76
N LYS A 7 18.87 15.33 -1.80
CA LYS A 7 18.70 13.96 -2.24
C LYS A 7 19.11 12.97 -1.15
N SER A 8 20.30 13.18 -0.55
CA SER A 8 20.79 12.32 0.54
C SER A 8 19.88 12.36 1.75
N TYR A 9 19.38 13.55 2.11
CA TYR A 9 18.43 13.71 3.19
C TYR A 9 17.13 12.92 2.94
N VAL A 10 16.51 13.10 1.77
CA VAL A 10 15.28 12.39 1.41
C VAL A 10 15.52 10.89 1.31
N SER A 11 16.65 10.45 0.74
CA SER A 11 17.01 9.04 0.68
C SER A 11 17.13 8.41 2.06
N LYS A 12 17.62 9.14 3.06
CA LYS A 12 17.68 8.69 4.46
C LYS A 12 16.26 8.49 5.03
N LEU A 13 15.34 9.42 4.79
CA LEU A 13 13.95 9.29 5.22
C LEU A 13 13.26 8.07 4.56
N LEU A 14 13.46 7.92 3.25
CA LEU A 14 12.91 6.78 2.51
C LEU A 14 13.49 5.44 3.00
N PHE A 15 14.77 5.40 3.33
CA PHE A 15 15.40 4.22 3.92
C PHE A 15 14.78 3.86 5.28
N GLN A 16 14.55 4.85 6.15
CA GLN A 16 13.86 4.64 7.43
C GLN A 16 12.46 4.08 7.22
N ILE A 17 11.69 4.67 6.29
CA ILE A 17 10.34 4.20 5.95
C ILE A 17 10.38 2.76 5.43
N GLN A 18 11.32 2.44 4.53
CA GLN A 18 11.44 1.11 3.97
C GLN A 18 11.84 0.06 5.02
N THR A 19 12.72 0.43 5.94
CA THR A 19 13.12 -0.44 7.06
C THR A 19 11.90 -0.77 7.94
N GLU A 20 11.10 0.25 8.29
CA GLU A 20 9.89 0.05 9.08
C GLU A 20 8.84 -0.78 8.34
N ILE A 21 8.68 -0.58 7.03
CA ILE A 21 7.83 -1.43 6.19
C ILE A 21 8.25 -2.90 6.28
N ASN A 22 9.56 -3.17 6.21
CA ASN A 22 10.09 -4.54 6.26
C ASN A 22 9.85 -5.18 7.64
N ILE A 23 10.05 -4.42 8.72
CA ILE A 23 9.77 -4.86 10.10
C ILE A 23 8.28 -5.16 10.24
N SER A 24 7.40 -4.23 9.86
CA SER A 24 5.96 -4.40 10.01
C SER A 24 5.34 -5.45 9.07
N ASN A 25 6.08 -5.91 8.05
CA ASN A 25 5.70 -7.06 7.22
C ASN A 25 5.96 -8.40 7.90
N SER A 26 6.92 -8.44 8.83
CA SER A 26 7.27 -9.64 9.60
C SER A 26 6.35 -9.85 10.81
N ASP A 27 5.68 -8.79 11.25
CA ASP A 27 4.75 -8.85 12.37
C ASP A 27 3.38 -9.40 11.91
N GLU A 28 2.72 -10.17 12.77
CA GLU A 28 1.38 -10.71 12.53
C GLU A 28 0.28 -9.62 12.48
N CYS A 29 0.65 -8.35 12.63
CA CYS A 29 -0.26 -7.21 12.52
C CYS A 29 -0.76 -7.03 11.09
N ILE A 30 -2.03 -7.33 10.85
CA ILE A 30 -2.65 -7.30 9.51
C ILE A 30 -3.65 -6.14 9.44
N GLY A 31 -3.68 -5.46 8.28
CA GLY A 31 -4.77 -4.55 7.94
C GLY A 31 -4.72 -3.19 8.64
N ILE A 32 -5.72 -2.90 9.45
CA ILE A 32 -5.94 -1.57 10.07
C ILE A 32 -4.81 -1.16 11.01
N ASP A 33 -4.39 -2.04 11.89
CA ASP A 33 -3.39 -1.73 12.92
C ASP A 33 -2.03 -1.43 12.31
N ARG A 34 -1.65 -2.19 11.29
CA ARG A 34 -0.43 -1.94 10.51
C ARG A 34 -0.50 -0.60 9.78
N ALA A 35 -1.63 -0.28 9.15
CA ALA A 35 -1.80 1.00 8.47
C ALA A 35 -1.69 2.16 9.46
N LEU A 36 -2.31 2.05 10.62
CA LEU A 36 -2.25 3.05 11.69
C LEU A 36 -0.84 3.22 12.25
N HIS A 37 -0.12 2.11 12.49
CA HIS A 37 1.28 2.12 12.93
C HIS A 37 2.15 2.88 11.92
N MET A 38 2.07 2.53 10.64
CA MET A 38 2.84 3.18 9.57
C MET A 38 2.50 4.66 9.43
N MET A 39 1.23 5.04 9.56
CA MET A 39 0.85 6.46 9.55
C MET A 39 1.49 7.24 10.71
N ARG A 40 1.49 6.68 11.91
CA ARG A 40 2.13 7.28 13.09
C ARG A 40 3.64 7.42 12.93
N PHE A 41 4.27 6.45 12.26
CA PHE A 41 5.70 6.48 11.98
C PHE A 41 6.06 7.49 10.89
N ILE A 42 5.33 7.51 9.77
CA ILE A 42 5.68 8.34 8.60
C ILE A 42 5.30 9.81 8.81
N ARG A 43 4.24 10.12 9.56
CA ARG A 43 3.78 11.50 9.75
C ARG A 43 4.85 12.44 10.28
N PRO A 44 5.60 12.13 11.35
CA PRO A 44 6.70 12.97 11.82
C PRO A 44 7.80 13.19 10.77
N LEU A 45 8.11 12.17 9.95
CA LEU A 45 9.09 12.28 8.87
C LEU A 45 8.65 13.26 7.77
N CYS A 46 7.35 13.28 7.46
CA CYS A 46 6.79 14.30 6.56
C CYS A 46 6.89 15.71 7.15
N ASP A 47 6.66 15.86 8.46
CA ASP A 47 6.78 17.16 9.15
C ASP A 47 8.25 17.60 9.23
N GLU A 48 9.19 16.70 9.42
CA GLU A 48 10.63 16.96 9.33
C GLU A 48 11.05 17.42 7.92
N LEU A 49 10.59 16.69 6.90
CA LEU A 49 10.85 17.06 5.52
C LEU A 49 10.34 18.47 5.22
N ARG A 50 9.15 18.83 5.71
CA ARG A 50 8.60 20.17 5.57
C ARG A 50 9.48 21.21 6.23
N LYS A 51 9.84 21.02 7.50
CA LYS A 51 10.71 21.95 8.25
C LYS A 51 12.05 22.17 7.55
N HIS A 52 12.65 21.08 7.05
CA HIS A 52 13.89 21.16 6.32
C HIS A 52 13.74 21.94 5.00
N THR A 53 12.69 21.66 4.23
CA THR A 53 12.49 22.23 2.89
C THR A 53 12.14 23.72 2.92
N VAL A 54 11.32 24.17 3.89
CA VAL A 54 10.92 25.59 4.02
C VAL A 54 12.15 26.50 4.18
N ASN A 55 13.17 26.01 4.87
CA ASN A 55 14.42 26.76 5.09
C ASN A 55 15.52 26.45 4.07
N TYR A 56 15.27 25.50 3.14
CA TYR A 56 16.25 25.07 2.16
C TYR A 56 16.25 25.99 0.94
N GLN A 57 17.44 26.48 0.57
CA GLN A 57 17.66 27.23 -0.66
C GLN A 57 18.13 26.25 -1.74
N PHE A 58 17.27 26.04 -2.73
CA PHE A 58 17.65 25.24 -3.89
C PHE A 58 18.76 25.95 -4.66
N ARG A 59 19.74 25.20 -5.10
CA ARG A 59 20.88 25.72 -5.84
C ARG A 59 20.49 26.34 -7.19
N ASP A 60 19.56 25.67 -7.87
CA ASP A 60 19.05 26.04 -9.17
C ASP A 60 17.61 25.53 -9.36
N GLU A 61 16.98 25.99 -10.44
CA GLU A 61 15.62 25.56 -10.81
C GLU A 61 15.51 24.04 -11.04
N ALA A 62 16.57 23.41 -11.56
CA ALA A 62 16.57 21.99 -11.85
C ALA A 62 16.55 21.14 -10.55
N GLU A 63 17.23 21.58 -9.49
CA GLU A 63 17.17 20.93 -8.18
C GLU A 63 15.77 21.08 -7.55
N GLU A 64 15.17 22.28 -7.68
CA GLU A 64 13.80 22.53 -7.19
C GLU A 64 12.78 21.62 -7.92
N ILE A 65 12.84 21.56 -9.25
CA ILE A 65 12.01 20.68 -10.07
C ILE A 65 12.19 19.22 -9.65
N TYR A 66 13.41 18.77 -9.51
CA TYR A 66 13.71 17.39 -9.10
C TYR A 66 13.12 17.06 -7.72
N PHE A 67 13.21 17.99 -6.79
CA PHE A 67 12.63 17.82 -5.46
C PHE A 67 11.10 17.72 -5.50
N PHE A 68 10.42 18.64 -6.17
CA PHE A 68 8.95 18.65 -6.20
C PHE A 68 8.34 17.62 -7.15
N LYS A 69 9.08 17.18 -8.19
CA LYS A 69 8.61 16.16 -9.13
C LYS A 69 8.84 14.74 -8.64
N GLU A 70 9.99 14.48 -8.02
CA GLU A 70 10.43 13.11 -7.70
C GLU A 70 10.54 12.87 -6.19
N LEU A 71 11.37 13.64 -5.47
CA LEU A 71 11.78 13.33 -4.11
C LEU A 71 10.65 13.47 -3.08
N LYS A 72 10.01 14.61 -3.04
CA LYS A 72 8.92 14.88 -2.08
C LYS A 72 7.69 13.98 -2.32
N PRO A 73 7.23 13.80 -3.58
CA PRO A 73 6.10 12.91 -3.84
C PRO A 73 6.33 11.47 -3.41
N GLU A 74 7.55 10.98 -3.49
CA GLU A 74 7.87 9.61 -3.07
C GLU A 74 7.67 9.42 -1.56
N VAL A 75 8.11 10.37 -0.73
CA VAL A 75 7.87 10.33 0.72
C VAL A 75 6.39 10.49 1.04
N LEU A 76 5.73 11.49 0.44
CA LEU A 76 4.34 11.80 0.72
C LEU A 76 3.41 10.66 0.29
N SER A 77 3.70 9.98 -0.82
CA SER A 77 2.92 8.86 -1.31
C SER A 77 2.86 7.71 -0.31
N LYS A 78 3.93 7.46 0.46
CA LYS A 78 3.93 6.42 1.50
C LYS A 78 2.92 6.71 2.60
N TYR A 79 2.89 7.96 3.09
CA TYR A 79 1.89 8.36 4.07
C TYR A 79 0.47 8.25 3.52
N MET A 80 0.24 8.77 2.31
CA MET A 80 -1.08 8.73 1.65
C MET A 80 -1.55 7.29 1.40
N TYR A 81 -0.64 6.39 1.06
CA TYR A 81 -0.94 4.97 0.83
C TYR A 81 -1.47 4.30 2.10
N TYR A 82 -0.76 4.42 3.22
CA TYR A 82 -1.21 3.82 4.47
C TYR A 82 -2.48 4.49 5.03
N ASN A 83 -2.61 5.80 4.85
CA ASN A 83 -3.86 6.50 5.18
C ASN A 83 -5.06 5.94 4.40
N LYS A 84 -4.89 5.71 3.09
CA LYS A 84 -5.94 5.11 2.25
C LYS A 84 -6.24 3.67 2.62
N ILE A 85 -5.24 2.84 2.91
CA ILE A 85 -5.46 1.48 3.42
C ILE A 85 -6.27 1.52 4.72
N TYR A 86 -5.89 2.38 5.66
CA TYR A 86 -6.63 2.55 6.91
C TYR A 86 -8.11 2.87 6.65
N VAL A 87 -8.40 3.81 5.76
CA VAL A 87 -9.77 4.19 5.41
C VAL A 87 -10.53 3.03 4.75
N ILE A 88 -9.88 2.31 3.82
CA ILE A 88 -10.47 1.19 3.09
C ILE A 88 -10.81 0.06 4.05
N GLU A 89 -9.85 -0.38 4.86
CA GLU A 89 -10.04 -1.49 5.79
C GLU A 89 -11.01 -1.14 6.94
N SER A 90 -11.03 0.13 7.41
CA SER A 90 -11.99 0.58 8.42
C SER A 90 -13.43 0.58 7.94
N LYS A 91 -13.65 0.68 6.63
CA LYS A 91 -14.98 0.66 6.00
C LYS A 91 -15.31 -0.68 5.35
N PHE A 92 -14.39 -1.63 5.42
CA PHE A 92 -14.58 -2.93 4.79
C PHE A 92 -15.81 -3.64 5.38
N PRO A 93 -16.77 -4.10 4.55
CA PRO A 93 -17.99 -4.69 5.06
C PRO A 93 -17.75 -6.05 5.71
N THR A 94 -18.42 -6.29 6.85
CA THR A 94 -18.38 -7.57 7.58
C THR A 94 -19.44 -8.57 7.10
N GLY A 95 -20.10 -8.28 5.99
CA GLY A 95 -21.21 -9.06 5.47
C GLY A 95 -20.80 -10.18 4.51
N SER A 96 -21.66 -10.39 3.50
CA SER A 96 -21.46 -11.43 2.50
C SER A 96 -20.26 -11.20 1.60
N ASP A 97 -19.68 -12.28 1.08
CA ASP A 97 -18.57 -12.23 0.11
C ASP A 97 -18.91 -11.38 -1.12
N VAL A 98 -20.20 -11.30 -1.50
CA VAL A 98 -20.68 -10.44 -2.60
C VAL A 98 -20.52 -8.96 -2.26
N ALA A 99 -20.95 -8.53 -1.07
CA ALA A 99 -20.81 -7.14 -0.63
C ALA A 99 -19.33 -6.72 -0.49
N GLN A 100 -18.47 -7.63 -0.04
CA GLN A 100 -17.04 -7.42 0.06
C GLN A 100 -16.37 -7.23 -1.31
N LYS A 101 -16.74 -8.07 -2.29
CA LYS A 101 -16.26 -7.93 -3.67
C LYS A 101 -16.73 -6.61 -4.30
N GLU A 102 -18.00 -6.29 -4.16
CA GLU A 102 -18.57 -5.04 -4.69
C GLU A 102 -17.86 -3.81 -4.09
N TYR A 103 -17.59 -3.82 -2.79
CA TYR A 103 -16.84 -2.75 -2.13
C TYR A 103 -15.45 -2.57 -2.74
N LEU A 104 -14.68 -3.66 -2.92
CA LEU A 104 -13.34 -3.59 -3.52
C LEU A 104 -13.38 -3.14 -4.98
N TYR A 105 -14.37 -3.56 -5.76
CA TYR A 105 -14.57 -3.07 -7.13
C TYR A 105 -14.90 -1.58 -7.16
N ASN A 106 -15.71 -1.08 -6.24
CA ASN A 106 -16.03 0.34 -6.14
C ASN A 106 -14.80 1.19 -5.79
N GLU A 107 -13.93 0.71 -4.90
CA GLU A 107 -12.64 1.35 -4.62
C GLU A 107 -11.73 1.36 -5.86
N LEU A 108 -11.61 0.25 -6.61
CA LEU A 108 -10.86 0.19 -7.87
C LEU A 108 -11.43 1.15 -8.94
N ASN A 109 -12.73 1.22 -9.07
CA ASN A 109 -13.40 2.15 -10.00
C ASN A 109 -13.13 3.60 -9.63
N SER A 110 -13.08 3.93 -8.33
CA SER A 110 -12.70 5.26 -7.83
C SER A 110 -11.30 5.66 -8.27
N LEU A 111 -10.33 4.73 -8.27
CA LEU A 111 -8.98 4.98 -8.80
C LEU A 111 -9.00 5.24 -10.31
N THR A 112 -9.74 4.44 -11.06
CA THR A 112 -9.89 4.61 -12.52
C THR A 112 -10.50 5.96 -12.85
N PHE A 113 -11.51 6.38 -12.10
CA PHE A 113 -12.14 7.68 -12.27
C PHE A 113 -11.17 8.84 -11.97
N TYR A 114 -10.31 8.71 -10.97
CA TYR A 114 -9.28 9.70 -10.71
C TYR A 114 -8.32 9.87 -11.90
N PHE A 115 -7.84 8.76 -12.47
CA PHE A 115 -6.93 8.80 -13.61
C PHE A 115 -7.60 9.40 -14.87
N SER A 116 -8.85 9.08 -15.14
CA SER A 116 -9.59 9.64 -16.27
C SER A 116 -9.80 11.15 -16.16
N ARG A 117 -10.04 11.66 -14.95
CA ARG A 117 -10.19 13.11 -14.70
C ARG A 117 -8.86 13.90 -14.73
N ASN A 118 -7.74 13.23 -14.57
CA ASN A 118 -6.40 13.84 -14.57
C ASN A 118 -5.53 13.29 -15.71
N LEU A 119 -6.16 12.88 -16.81
CA LEU A 119 -5.50 12.12 -17.88
C LEU A 119 -4.31 12.87 -18.49
N ASP A 120 -4.43 14.16 -18.78
CA ASP A 120 -3.38 14.97 -19.42
C ASP A 120 -2.14 15.04 -18.52
N PHE A 121 -2.33 15.35 -17.24
CA PHE A 121 -1.23 15.39 -16.28
C PHE A 121 -0.64 14.00 -16.02
N TYR A 122 -1.48 12.96 -15.96
CA TYR A 122 -1.02 11.59 -15.81
C TYR A 122 -0.17 11.13 -16.98
N GLN A 123 -0.60 11.42 -18.22
CA GLN A 123 0.18 11.13 -19.44
C GLN A 123 1.51 11.89 -19.44
N TYR A 124 1.48 13.19 -19.10
CA TYR A 124 2.68 14.01 -18.97
C TYR A 124 3.70 13.39 -17.99
N TYR A 125 3.24 13.06 -16.80
CA TYR A 125 4.11 12.48 -15.76
C TYR A 125 4.64 11.11 -16.19
N ARG A 126 3.78 10.24 -16.70
CA ARG A 126 4.16 8.87 -17.06
C ARG A 126 5.07 8.80 -18.29
N SER A 127 4.92 9.71 -19.25
CA SER A 127 5.83 9.82 -20.41
C SER A 127 7.17 10.44 -20.05
N LYS A 128 7.39 10.83 -18.77
CA LYS A 128 8.59 11.54 -18.31
C LYS A 128 8.87 12.82 -19.07
N SER A 129 7.82 13.48 -19.54
CA SER A 129 7.91 14.74 -20.25
C SER A 129 8.48 15.84 -19.34
N THR A 130 9.17 16.82 -19.94
CA THR A 130 9.87 17.89 -19.20
C THR A 130 9.45 19.32 -19.62
N TYR A 131 8.68 19.46 -20.70
CA TYR A 131 8.36 20.75 -21.29
C TYR A 131 7.49 21.67 -20.41
N LEU A 132 6.81 21.12 -19.40
CA LEU A 132 6.04 21.86 -18.41
C LEU A 132 6.64 21.78 -16.98
N ASP A 133 7.83 21.19 -16.80
CA ASP A 133 8.41 20.96 -15.49
C ASP A 133 8.56 22.27 -14.70
N ARG A 134 9.05 23.30 -15.32
CA ARG A 134 9.16 24.63 -14.72
C ARG A 134 7.82 25.11 -14.20
N TYR A 135 6.76 24.93 -14.96
CA TYR A 135 5.42 25.36 -14.60
C TYR A 135 4.83 24.50 -13.46
N TYR A 136 5.02 23.19 -13.50
CA TYR A 136 4.41 22.28 -12.53
C TYR A 136 5.18 22.17 -11.21
N PHE A 137 6.50 22.33 -11.24
CA PHE A 137 7.36 21.92 -10.14
C PHE A 137 8.27 23.01 -9.59
N THR A 138 8.06 24.28 -9.95
CA THR A 138 8.71 25.41 -9.27
C THR A 138 7.69 26.19 -8.44
N ARG A 139 8.15 26.71 -7.29
CA ARG A 139 7.37 27.65 -6.48
C ARG A 139 7.25 28.99 -7.23
N ASN A 140 6.34 29.86 -6.87
CA ASN A 140 6.16 31.21 -7.45
C ASN A 140 5.60 31.26 -8.90
N GLN A 141 5.08 30.16 -9.43
CA GLN A 141 4.35 30.16 -10.70
C GLN A 141 2.84 30.28 -10.42
N ASN A 142 2.37 31.51 -10.21
CA ASN A 142 0.95 31.78 -9.94
C ASN A 142 0.19 32.19 -11.21
N ASP A 143 0.27 31.41 -12.29
CA ASP A 143 -0.63 31.66 -13.41
C ASP A 143 -2.00 31.02 -13.13
N LEU A 144 -2.90 31.85 -12.59
CA LEU A 144 -4.28 31.47 -12.27
C LEU A 144 -5.08 30.90 -13.45
N ARG A 145 -4.63 31.11 -14.70
CA ARG A 145 -5.32 30.67 -15.91
C ARG A 145 -5.23 29.16 -16.14
N ILE A 146 -4.26 28.50 -15.49
CA ILE A 146 -3.97 27.09 -15.67
C ILE A 146 -4.33 26.29 -14.42
N CYS A 147 -4.54 26.95 -13.28
CA CYS A 147 -5.01 26.34 -12.04
C CYS A 147 -6.53 26.20 -12.05
N THR A 148 -7.06 25.17 -12.71
CA THR A 148 -8.50 24.85 -12.71
C THR A 148 -8.98 24.17 -11.42
N ASP A 149 -8.09 23.86 -10.50
CA ASP A 149 -8.39 23.11 -9.27
C ASP A 149 -8.28 24.02 -8.04
N SER A 150 -9.40 24.23 -7.36
CA SER A 150 -9.48 25.04 -6.12
C SER A 150 -8.60 24.52 -4.97
N SER A 151 -8.06 23.31 -5.09
CA SER A 151 -7.16 22.71 -4.09
C SER A 151 -5.83 23.48 -3.93
N HIS A 152 -5.56 24.45 -4.79
CA HIS A 152 -4.36 25.32 -4.72
C HIS A 152 -4.47 26.45 -3.69
N ILE A 153 -5.68 26.81 -3.25
CA ILE A 153 -5.91 27.98 -2.39
C ILE A 153 -5.37 27.77 -0.98
N ASP A 154 -5.46 26.54 -0.45
CA ASP A 154 -5.03 26.20 0.92
C ASP A 154 -3.61 25.64 1.03
N LYS A 155 -2.79 25.74 -0.02
CA LYS A 155 -1.44 25.18 -0.01
C LYS A 155 -0.41 26.17 0.47
N ASP A 156 0.54 25.66 1.28
CA ASP A 156 1.72 26.42 1.69
C ASP A 156 2.62 26.69 0.48
N PRO A 157 2.71 27.94 -0.02
CA PRO A 157 3.48 28.26 -1.21
C PRO A 157 4.99 28.04 -1.04
N LEU A 158 5.48 27.96 0.20
CA LEU A 158 6.88 27.70 0.51
C LEU A 158 7.22 26.20 0.42
N TYR A 159 6.20 25.32 0.51
CA TYR A 159 6.41 23.89 0.57
C TYR A 159 5.69 23.09 -0.53
N SER A 160 4.82 23.69 -1.31
CA SER A 160 4.05 22.94 -2.32
C SER A 160 3.86 23.74 -3.61
N THR A 161 4.04 23.07 -4.73
CA THR A 161 3.68 23.57 -6.06
C THR A 161 2.25 23.18 -6.44
N GLY A 162 1.62 22.28 -5.67
CA GLY A 162 0.32 21.72 -5.97
C GLY A 162 0.40 20.49 -6.88
N TYR A 163 1.28 20.48 -7.87
CA TYR A 163 1.48 19.36 -8.74
C TYR A 163 2.31 18.24 -8.10
N ASP A 164 3.17 18.56 -7.15
CA ASP A 164 3.85 17.61 -6.28
C ASP A 164 2.88 16.70 -5.52
N PHE A 165 1.77 17.26 -5.03
CA PHE A 165 0.69 16.48 -4.42
C PHE A 165 -0.03 15.60 -5.43
N LYS A 166 -0.24 16.08 -6.67
CA LYS A 166 -0.84 15.27 -7.74
C LYS A 166 0.05 14.07 -8.11
N VAL A 167 1.37 14.28 -8.18
CA VAL A 167 2.33 13.18 -8.37
C VAL A 167 2.25 12.18 -7.23
N ALA A 168 2.30 12.65 -5.97
CA ALA A 168 2.17 11.75 -4.82
C ALA A 168 0.87 10.93 -4.86
N LYS A 169 -0.22 11.53 -5.32
CA LYS A 169 -1.52 10.86 -5.47
C LYS A 169 -1.52 9.84 -6.60
N ILE A 170 -0.82 10.10 -7.72
CA ILE A 170 -0.62 9.12 -8.80
C ILE A 170 0.12 7.89 -8.25
N ILE A 171 1.27 8.09 -7.61
CA ILE A 171 2.07 7.00 -7.02
C ILE A 171 1.24 6.21 -6.01
N THR A 172 0.52 6.91 -5.14
CA THR A 172 -0.39 6.29 -4.16
C THR A 172 -1.44 5.42 -4.82
N ASN A 173 -2.10 5.92 -5.87
CA ASN A 173 -3.18 5.20 -6.55
C ASN A 173 -2.64 3.98 -7.33
N GLU A 174 -1.43 4.05 -7.88
CA GLU A 174 -0.77 2.89 -8.50
C GLU A 174 -0.48 1.79 -7.47
N LEU A 175 0.02 2.15 -6.28
CA LEU A 175 0.22 1.21 -5.17
C LEU A 175 -1.10 0.63 -4.66
N LEU A 176 -2.13 1.46 -4.50
CA LEU A 176 -3.47 1.02 -4.07
C LEU A 176 -4.12 0.07 -5.08
N LYS A 177 -3.91 0.28 -6.38
CA LYS A 177 -4.41 -0.65 -7.40
C LYS A 177 -3.84 -2.05 -7.20
N ILE A 178 -2.54 -2.16 -6.91
CA ILE A 178 -1.89 -3.44 -6.61
C ILE A 178 -2.48 -4.05 -5.33
N TYR A 179 -2.59 -3.26 -4.27
CA TYR A 179 -3.16 -3.68 -3.00
C TYR A 179 -4.58 -4.23 -3.14
N LEU A 180 -5.47 -3.47 -3.76
CA LEU A 180 -6.88 -3.85 -3.95
C LEU A 180 -7.03 -5.08 -4.86
N THR A 181 -6.20 -5.18 -5.90
CA THR A 181 -6.21 -6.35 -6.79
C THR A 181 -5.79 -7.61 -6.02
N ASN A 182 -4.74 -7.53 -5.21
CA ASN A 182 -4.31 -8.66 -4.37
C ASN A 182 -5.37 -9.03 -3.34
N ARG A 183 -6.01 -8.05 -2.73
CA ARG A 183 -7.08 -8.24 -1.74
C ARG A 183 -8.30 -8.92 -2.36
N LEU A 184 -8.66 -8.53 -3.60
CA LEU A 184 -9.74 -9.15 -4.35
C LEU A 184 -9.42 -10.61 -4.71
N GLN A 185 -8.20 -10.89 -5.18
CA GLN A 185 -7.76 -12.26 -5.49
C GLN A 185 -7.75 -13.16 -4.25
N GLU A 186 -7.33 -12.63 -3.10
CA GLU A 186 -7.38 -13.36 -1.83
C GLU A 186 -8.81 -13.71 -1.45
N LEU A 187 -9.73 -12.75 -1.54
CA LEU A 187 -11.16 -12.98 -1.29
C LEU A 187 -11.73 -14.03 -2.24
N GLU A 188 -11.37 -13.99 -3.52
CA GLU A 188 -11.81 -15.00 -4.50
C GLU A 188 -11.30 -16.41 -4.18
N ARG A 189 -10.03 -16.52 -3.76
CA ARG A 189 -9.47 -17.82 -3.32
C ARG A 189 -10.19 -18.37 -2.10
N ILE A 190 -10.54 -17.52 -1.13
CA ILE A 190 -11.30 -17.92 0.06
C ILE A 190 -12.68 -18.43 -0.35
N VAL A 191 -13.39 -17.70 -1.21
CA VAL A 191 -14.72 -18.08 -1.72
C VAL A 191 -14.65 -19.41 -2.48
N GLN A 192 -13.64 -19.59 -3.32
CA GLN A 192 -13.45 -20.80 -4.09
C GLN A 192 -13.16 -22.01 -3.20
N ARG A 193 -12.29 -21.86 -2.20
CA ARG A 193 -12.05 -22.90 -1.18
C ARG A 193 -13.31 -23.27 -0.41
N LYS A 194 -14.16 -22.30 -0.08
CA LYS A 194 -15.47 -22.59 0.55
C LYS A 194 -16.42 -23.35 -0.38
N ALA A 195 -16.39 -23.08 -1.68
CA ALA A 195 -17.21 -23.75 -2.69
C ALA A 195 -16.70 -25.17 -2.99
N ASP A 196 -15.38 -25.36 -3.12
CA ASP A 196 -14.74 -26.66 -3.38
C ASP A 196 -14.81 -27.59 -2.15
N ASN A 197 -14.79 -27.00 -0.96
CA ASN A 197 -14.94 -27.69 0.33
C ASN A 197 -16.39 -27.77 0.80
N GLY A 198 -17.34 -27.97 -0.09
CA GLY A 198 -18.73 -28.25 0.30
C GLY A 198 -18.80 -29.37 1.36
N GLN A 199 -18.63 -29.01 2.64
CA GLN A 199 -18.45 -29.81 3.87
C GLN A 199 -16.98 -30.09 4.27
N VAL A 200 -16.15 -29.07 4.44
CA VAL A 200 -15.13 -29.15 5.49
C VAL A 200 -15.54 -28.15 6.57
N VAL A 201 -16.11 -28.66 7.64
CA VAL A 201 -16.15 -27.97 8.93
C VAL A 201 -14.72 -27.48 9.15
N GLU A 202 -14.51 -26.16 9.14
CA GLU A 202 -13.24 -25.62 9.66
C GLU A 202 -13.05 -26.26 11.03
N SER A 203 -12.08 -27.18 11.12
CA SER A 203 -11.81 -27.81 12.40
C SER A 203 -11.28 -26.71 13.28
N ILE A 204 -12.11 -26.26 14.22
CA ILE A 204 -11.76 -25.31 15.28
C ILE A 204 -10.58 -25.86 16.11
N LEU A 205 -10.24 -27.15 15.88
CA LEU A 205 -9.17 -27.85 16.55
C LEU A 205 -7.83 -27.57 15.88
N ARG A 206 -6.93 -26.96 16.63
CA ARG A 206 -5.53 -26.76 16.25
C ARG A 206 -4.65 -27.66 17.11
N TRP A 207 -3.78 -28.44 16.47
CA TRP A 207 -2.80 -29.23 17.20
C TRP A 207 -1.82 -28.33 17.93
N THR A 208 -1.80 -28.41 19.25
CA THR A 208 -0.91 -27.65 20.15
C THR A 208 0.18 -28.48 20.80
N GLY A 209 0.17 -29.79 20.53
CA GLY A 209 1.18 -30.72 21.03
C GLY A 209 2.50 -30.68 20.23
N SER A 210 3.50 -31.45 20.68
CA SER A 210 4.77 -31.55 19.97
C SER A 210 4.62 -32.24 18.61
N LYS A 211 5.52 -31.95 17.65
CA LYS A 211 5.59 -32.66 16.38
C LYS A 211 5.74 -34.19 16.58
N ARG A 212 6.49 -34.60 17.59
CA ARG A 212 6.71 -36.03 17.90
C ARG A 212 5.41 -36.71 18.29
N ALA A 213 4.62 -36.06 19.16
CA ALA A 213 3.34 -36.61 19.58
C ALA A 213 2.34 -36.74 18.42
N LEU A 214 2.35 -35.77 17.46
CA LEU A 214 1.53 -35.86 16.24
C LEU A 214 1.95 -37.04 15.36
N VAL A 215 3.25 -37.25 15.18
CA VAL A 215 3.76 -38.39 14.41
C VAL A 215 3.39 -39.72 15.07
N GLU A 216 3.52 -39.84 16.38
CA GLU A 216 3.12 -41.05 17.13
C GLU A 216 1.61 -41.30 16.99
N LEU A 217 0.77 -40.26 17.00
CA LEU A 217 -0.66 -40.38 16.77
C LEU A 217 -0.97 -40.85 15.35
N ILE A 218 -0.31 -40.34 14.33
CA ILE A 218 -0.50 -40.76 12.93
C ILE A 218 -0.15 -42.24 12.73
N TYR A 219 0.94 -42.74 13.33
CA TYR A 219 1.31 -44.16 13.33
C TYR A 219 0.27 -45.00 14.06
N ALA A 220 -0.25 -44.54 15.18
CA ALA A 220 -1.27 -45.31 15.93
C ALA A 220 -2.58 -45.39 15.12
N LEU A 221 -3.00 -44.36 14.43
CA LEU A 221 -4.21 -44.35 13.59
C LEU A 221 -4.07 -45.25 12.36
N GLU A 222 -2.88 -45.33 11.78
CA GLU A 222 -2.60 -46.29 10.68
C GLU A 222 -2.58 -47.72 11.16
N ALA A 223 -1.89 -47.99 12.26
CA ALA A 223 -1.80 -49.36 12.83
C ALA A 223 -3.15 -49.91 13.27
N ASN A 224 -4.06 -49.04 13.77
CA ASN A 224 -5.42 -49.41 14.13
C ASN A 224 -6.36 -49.59 12.93
N GLY A 225 -5.99 -49.06 11.75
CA GLY A 225 -6.84 -49.10 10.56
C GLY A 225 -8.06 -48.20 10.63
N ASP A 226 -8.00 -47.10 11.40
CA ASP A 226 -9.15 -46.25 11.68
C ASP A 226 -9.61 -45.41 10.47
N PHE A 227 -8.76 -45.29 9.43
CA PHE A 227 -9.07 -44.56 8.19
C PHE A 227 -9.31 -45.50 7.01
N ASN A 228 -10.36 -45.22 6.23
CA ASN A 228 -10.73 -45.97 5.01
C ASN A 228 -10.78 -47.49 5.21
N LYS A 229 -11.26 -47.95 6.37
CA LYS A 229 -11.31 -49.36 6.74
C LYS A 229 -9.94 -50.09 6.69
N GLY A 230 -8.88 -49.36 7.06
CA GLY A 230 -7.51 -49.88 7.12
C GLY A 230 -6.74 -49.84 5.80
N THR A 231 -7.25 -49.17 4.77
CA THR A 231 -6.57 -49.03 3.47
C THR A 231 -5.84 -47.72 3.27
N ALA A 232 -5.97 -46.75 4.20
CA ALA A 232 -5.30 -45.45 4.11
C ALA A 232 -3.81 -45.62 4.40
N THR A 233 -2.98 -44.97 3.57
CA THR A 233 -1.53 -44.89 3.77
C THR A 233 -1.15 -43.81 4.80
N LEU A 234 0.00 -43.96 5.45
CA LEU A 234 0.57 -42.96 6.36
C LEU A 234 0.62 -41.53 5.75
N LYS A 235 0.91 -41.45 4.44
CA LYS A 235 0.95 -40.19 3.73
C LYS A 235 -0.41 -39.51 3.60
N GLU A 236 -1.44 -40.31 3.35
CA GLU A 236 -2.83 -39.82 3.26
C GLU A 236 -3.33 -39.36 4.64
N ILE A 237 -3.05 -40.15 5.69
CA ILE A 237 -3.39 -39.80 7.07
C ILE A 237 -2.67 -38.55 7.51
N ALA A 238 -1.36 -38.43 7.22
CA ALA A 238 -0.56 -37.24 7.56
C ALA A 238 -1.00 -35.96 6.81
N GLY A 239 -1.58 -36.12 5.62
CA GLY A 239 -2.14 -35.01 4.83
C GLY A 239 -3.46 -34.47 5.35
N TYR A 240 -4.12 -35.21 6.25
CA TYR A 240 -5.38 -34.81 6.89
C TYR A 240 -5.16 -33.85 8.10
N PHE A 241 -4.03 -33.96 8.78
CA PHE A 241 -3.62 -33.17 9.93
C PHE A 241 -2.69 -31.98 9.55
#